data_d83cbeeda1f38471f9c4552ea6e5d5d6
#
_entry.id   d83cbeeda1f38471f9c4552ea6e5d5d6
#
_cell.length_a   1.000
_cell.length_b   1.000
_cell.length_c   1.000
_cell.angle_alpha   90.00
_cell.angle_beta   90.00
_cell.angle_gamma   90.00
#
_symmetry.space_group_name_H-M   'P 1'
#
loop_
_entity.id
_entity.type
_entity.pdbx_description
1 polymer ?
#
loop_
_entity_poly.entity_id
_entity_poly.type
_entity_poly.pdbx_seq_one_letter_code
_entity_poly.pdbx_strand_id
1 'polypeptide(L)' 'MSKPKKYYTVSFIPFDTLQYDYVVEAKDEDEAYEKGKEELIEAIGYDASKDWECSDIEEVSDEI' A
#
# COMPACT_ATOMS: atom_id res chain seq x y z
N MET A 1 -17.26 5.75 -20.71
CA MET A 1 -16.04 5.55 -20.82
C MET A 1 -15.32 5.34 -19.61
N SER A 2 -14.66 4.29 -19.47
CA SER A 2 -14.02 4.04 -18.25
C SER A 2 -12.58 4.35 -18.35
N LYS A 3 -12.00 4.85 -17.29
CA LYS A 3 -10.64 5.11 -17.25
C LYS A 3 -9.93 3.87 -16.83
N PRO A 4 -8.73 3.67 -17.30
CA PRO A 4 -7.97 2.53 -16.86
C PRO A 4 -7.71 2.67 -15.37
N LYS A 5 -7.78 1.59 -14.67
CA LYS A 5 -7.51 1.60 -13.26
C LYS A 5 -6.07 1.24 -13.04
N LYS A 6 -5.45 1.88 -12.09
CA LYS A 6 -4.09 1.57 -11.75
C LYS A 6 -4.07 0.95 -10.39
N TYR A 7 -3.24 -0.06 -10.25
CA TYR A 7 -3.07 -0.73 -8.98
C TYR A 7 -1.63 -0.60 -8.55
N TYR A 8 -1.43 -0.45 -7.27
CA TYR A 8 -0.09 -0.31 -6.72
C TYR A 8 0.09 -1.29 -5.58
N THR A 9 1.27 -1.84 -5.48
CA THR A 9 1.62 -2.68 -4.35
C THR A 9 2.36 -1.76 -3.37
N VAL A 10 1.80 -1.62 -2.19
CA VAL A 10 2.42 -0.77 -1.17
C VAL A 10 2.97 -1.71 -0.10
N SER A 11 4.25 -1.66 0.11
CA SER A 11 4.92 -2.56 1.02
C SER A 11 5.36 -1.83 2.28
N PHE A 12 5.10 -2.42 3.42
CA PHE A 12 5.49 -1.85 4.69
C PHE A 12 6.36 -2.84 5.45
N ILE A 13 7.36 -2.35 6.09
CA ILE A 13 8.24 -3.22 6.88
C ILE A 13 8.38 -2.66 8.28
N PRO A 14 8.46 -3.52 9.26
CA PRO A 14 8.70 -3.10 10.61
C PRO A 14 10.19 -3.22 10.82
N PHE A 15 10.66 -3.24 11.99
CA PHE A 15 11.97 -3.41 12.27
C PHE A 15 12.44 -4.77 11.95
N ASP A 16 11.65 -5.77 12.06
CA ASP A 16 12.03 -7.10 11.97
C ASP A 16 11.97 -7.72 10.65
N THR A 17 11.55 -8.94 10.52
CA THR A 17 11.54 -9.65 9.28
C THR A 17 10.19 -9.71 8.65
N LEU A 18 9.16 -9.23 9.33
CA LEU A 18 7.83 -9.26 8.76
C LEU A 18 7.67 -8.16 7.73
N GLN A 19 6.83 -8.42 6.77
CA GLN A 19 6.57 -7.45 5.73
C GLN A 19 5.13 -7.59 5.31
N TYR A 20 4.43 -6.50 5.18
CA TYR A 20 3.08 -6.52 4.68
C TYR A 20 3.04 -5.83 3.33
N ASP A 21 2.39 -6.47 2.39
CA ASP A 21 2.20 -5.92 1.07
C ASP A 21 0.72 -5.78 0.83
N TYR A 22 0.29 -4.63 0.38
CA TYR A 22 -1.11 -4.39 0.09
C TYR A 22 -1.22 -3.90 -1.34
N VAL A 23 -2.20 -4.44 -2.07
CA VAL A 23 -2.45 -3.99 -3.43
C VAL A 23 -3.67 -3.10 -3.37
N VAL A 24 -3.53 -1.87 -3.79
CA VAL A 24 -4.62 -0.90 -3.73
C VAL A 24 -4.83 -0.27 -5.09
N GLU A 25 -6.03 0.18 -5.34
CA GLU A 25 -6.35 0.88 -6.57
C GLU A 25 -6.19 2.37 -6.29
N ALA A 26 -5.41 3.05 -7.09
CA ALA A 26 -5.14 4.46 -6.86
C ALA A 26 -4.79 5.12 -8.16
N LYS A 27 -4.90 6.42 -8.23
CA LYS A 27 -4.58 7.13 -9.44
C LYS A 27 -3.12 7.49 -9.51
N ASP A 28 -2.44 7.53 -8.38
CA ASP A 28 -1.02 7.84 -8.37
C ASP A 28 -0.43 7.28 -7.09
N GLU A 29 0.85 7.45 -6.93
CA GLU A 29 1.56 6.89 -5.80
C GLU A 29 1.16 7.50 -4.47
N ASP A 30 0.85 8.78 -4.47
CA ASP A 30 0.43 9.44 -3.25
C ASP A 30 -0.85 8.83 -2.73
N GLU A 31 -1.82 8.63 -3.61
CA GLU A 31 -3.07 8.05 -3.20
C GLU A 31 -2.86 6.60 -2.80
N ALA A 32 -1.96 5.90 -3.50
CA ALA A 32 -1.68 4.52 -3.17
C ALA A 32 -1.10 4.41 -1.76
N TYR A 33 -0.21 5.32 -1.41
CA TYR A 33 0.39 5.31 -0.10
C TYR A 33 -0.69 5.49 0.97
N GLU A 34 -1.58 6.43 0.76
CA GLU A 34 -2.62 6.68 1.74
C GLU A 34 -3.56 5.50 1.90
N LYS A 35 -3.93 4.90 0.80
CA LYS A 35 -4.81 3.76 0.87
C LYS A 35 -4.12 2.57 1.52
N GLY A 36 -2.87 2.34 1.19
CA GLY A 36 -2.11 1.26 1.80
C GLY A 36 -1.95 1.47 3.29
N LYS A 37 -1.75 2.72 3.70
CA LYS A 37 -1.60 3.02 5.09
C LYS A 37 -2.91 2.75 5.84
N GLU A 38 -4.04 3.04 5.22
CA GLU A 38 -5.31 2.77 5.84
C GLU A 38 -5.51 1.28 6.03
N GLU A 39 -5.11 0.49 5.04
CA GLU A 39 -5.23 -0.95 5.16
C GLU A 39 -4.35 -1.45 6.30
N LEU A 40 -3.17 -0.90 6.42
CA LEU A 40 -2.26 -1.31 7.47
C LEU A 40 -2.85 -0.97 8.84
N ILE A 41 -3.43 0.22 8.96
CA ILE A 41 -4.03 0.64 10.21
C ILE A 41 -5.17 -0.28 10.59
N GLU A 42 -5.98 -0.68 9.62
CA GLU A 42 -7.06 -1.58 9.90
C GLU A 42 -6.56 -2.94 10.33
N ALA A 43 -5.43 -3.36 9.81
CA ALA A 43 -4.91 -4.67 10.12
C ALA A 43 -4.25 -4.73 11.49
N ILE A 44 -3.50 -3.72 11.85
CA ILE A 44 -2.72 -3.78 13.09
C ILE A 44 -3.02 -2.67 14.08
N GLY A 45 -3.82 -1.71 13.70
CA GLY A 45 -4.17 -0.61 14.60
C GLY A 45 -3.28 0.60 14.38
N TYR A 46 -3.81 1.76 14.71
CA TYR A 46 -3.10 3.00 14.45
C TYR A 46 -1.80 3.08 15.23
N ASP A 47 -1.84 2.73 16.49
CA ASP A 47 -0.65 2.84 17.30
C ASP A 47 0.47 1.95 16.80
N ALA A 48 0.14 0.72 16.43
CA ALA A 48 1.17 -0.18 15.93
C ALA A 48 1.67 0.27 14.58
N SER A 49 0.79 0.88 13.78
CA SER A 49 1.18 1.26 12.44
C SER A 49 2.22 2.36 12.45
N LYS A 50 2.37 3.07 13.55
CA LYS A 50 3.33 4.13 13.60
C LYS A 50 4.76 3.62 13.52
N ASP A 51 4.97 2.37 13.89
CA ASP A 51 6.30 1.80 13.87
C ASP A 51 6.65 1.20 12.52
N TRP A 52 5.73 1.23 11.60
CA TRP A 52 5.95 0.66 10.28
C TRP A 52 6.20 1.75 9.27
N GLU A 53 7.04 1.46 8.31
CA GLU A 53 7.35 2.42 7.27
C GLU A 53 7.10 1.82 5.92
N CYS A 54 6.70 2.65 4.99
CA CYS A 54 6.50 2.21 3.63
C CYS A 54 7.88 1.99 3.02
N SER A 55 8.16 0.77 2.62
CA SER A 55 9.46 0.48 2.05
C SER A 55 9.45 0.66 0.54
N ASP A 56 8.31 0.48 -0.09
CA ASP A 56 8.27 0.55 -1.54
C ASP A 56 6.86 0.68 -2.04
N ILE A 57 6.66 1.33 -3.15
CA ILE A 57 5.39 1.40 -3.82
C ILE A 57 5.66 1.12 -5.28
N GLU A 58 5.01 0.09 -5.81
CA GLU A 58 5.27 -0.31 -7.16
C GLU A 58 3.99 -0.38 -7.95
N GLU A 59 3.96 0.20 -9.10
CA GLU A 59 2.76 0.14 -9.93
C GLU A 59 2.64 -1.23 -10.54
N VAL A 60 1.47 -1.82 -10.42
CA VAL A 60 1.22 -3.14 -10.95
C VAL A 60 0.41 -2.98 -12.21
N SER A 61 0.92 -3.47 -13.29
CA SER A 61 0.21 -3.36 -14.55
C SER A 61 -0.91 -4.35 -14.58
N ASP A 62 -2.05 -3.93 -14.96
CA ASP A 62 -3.17 -4.76 -15.06
C ASP A 62 -3.32 -5.31 -16.42
N GLU A 63 -2.31 -5.71 -17.05
CA GLU A 63 -2.38 -6.15 -18.29
C GLU A 63 -2.63 -7.53 -18.40
N ILE A 64 -3.46 -7.97 -19.07
CA ILE A 64 -3.76 -9.34 -19.13
C ILE A 64 -3.63 -9.89 -20.45
#